data_6f2470e4a9d6d9551851a714d552b65b
#
_entry.id   6f2470e4a9d6d9551851a714d552b65b
#
_cell.length_a   1.000
_cell.length_b   1.000
_cell.length_c   1.000
_cell.angle_alpha   90.00
_cell.angle_beta   90.00
_cell.angle_gamma   90.00
#
_symmetry.space_group_name_H-M   'P 1'
#
loop_
_entity.id
_entity.type
_entity.pdbx_description
1 polymer ?
#
loop_
_entity_poly.entity_id
_entity_poly.type
_entity_poly.pdbx_seq_one_letter_code
_entity_poly.pdbx_strand_id
1 'polypeptide(L)'
;KIVEAIDEAAKSDPTAGHCVLLDADMLGVIRSTDVLVADVSSVTLDFLYLRPGSPIVLTDRRSDRAALLQESPLAAATFVVDAANIGDLRTDLPRIIESDELAEDRARMRNHYFDHLAPGESTQRFWDRLIAEMDAHDIALRDLSRVRTLTGEAQ
;
A
#
# COMPACT_ATOMS: atom_id res chain seq x y z
N LYS A 1 -17.30 18.62 -7.61
CA LYS A 1 -18.48 17.83 -7.14
C LYS A 1 -18.18 17.02 -5.86
N ILE A 2 -17.14 16.13 -5.83
CA ILE A 2 -16.83 15.34 -4.61
C ILE A 2 -16.35 16.27 -3.48
N VAL A 3 -15.40 17.16 -3.75
CA VAL A 3 -14.90 18.16 -2.77
C VAL A 3 -16.04 19.02 -2.24
N GLU A 4 -16.90 19.52 -3.12
CA GLU A 4 -18.08 20.32 -2.75
C GLU A 4 -19.02 19.53 -1.82
N ALA A 5 -19.26 18.23 -2.10
CA ALA A 5 -20.10 17.40 -1.25
C ALA A 5 -19.49 17.16 0.14
N ILE A 6 -18.17 16.99 0.23
CA ILE A 6 -17.45 16.86 1.50
C ILE A 6 -17.49 18.19 2.27
N ASP A 7 -17.30 19.33 1.60
CA ASP A 7 -17.39 20.65 2.21
C ASP A 7 -18.81 20.95 2.74
N GLU A 8 -19.85 20.52 2.02
CA GLU A 8 -21.22 20.62 2.48
C GLU A 8 -21.50 19.72 3.69
N ALA A 9 -20.97 18.48 3.70
CA ALA A 9 -21.07 17.59 4.86
C ALA A 9 -20.36 18.18 6.08
N ALA A 10 -19.15 18.76 5.91
CA ALA A 10 -18.41 19.40 6.97
C ALA A 10 -19.14 20.63 7.55
N LYS A 11 -19.85 21.39 6.71
CA LYS A 11 -20.68 22.52 7.16
C LYS A 11 -21.93 22.07 7.90
N SER A 12 -22.53 20.94 7.48
CA SER A 12 -23.74 20.41 8.10
C SER A 12 -23.48 19.78 9.48
N ASP A 13 -22.30 19.21 9.67
CA ASP A 13 -21.83 18.65 10.94
C ASP A 13 -20.36 19.00 11.22
N PRO A 14 -20.10 20.19 11.76
CA PRO A 14 -18.73 20.61 12.08
C PRO A 14 -18.03 19.73 13.13
N THR A 15 -18.81 18.98 13.92
CA THR A 15 -18.24 18.12 14.98
C THR A 15 -17.72 16.79 14.43
N ALA A 16 -18.16 16.38 13.24
CA ALA A 16 -17.69 15.17 12.59
C ALA A 16 -16.26 15.28 12.03
N GLY A 17 -15.71 16.52 11.93
CA GLY A 17 -14.32 16.72 11.50
C GLY A 17 -14.03 16.37 10.03
N HIS A 18 -15.07 16.33 9.18
CA HIS A 18 -14.87 16.09 7.74
C HIS A 18 -13.95 17.13 7.12
N CYS A 19 -12.95 16.70 6.36
CA CYS A 19 -12.04 17.60 5.65
C CYS A 19 -11.51 16.98 4.37
N VAL A 20 -11.06 17.86 3.46
CA VAL A 20 -10.32 17.47 2.24
C VAL A 20 -8.88 17.90 2.43
N LEU A 21 -7.96 16.95 2.33
CA LEU A 21 -6.53 17.18 2.44
C LEU A 21 -5.91 17.13 1.05
N LEU A 22 -5.58 18.28 0.45
CA LEU A 22 -5.02 18.36 -0.90
C LEU A 22 -3.49 18.29 -0.92
N ASP A 23 -2.83 18.87 0.09
CA ASP A 23 -1.37 18.97 0.19
C ASP A 23 -0.84 18.36 1.51
N ALA A 24 -1.45 17.27 1.97
CA ALA A 24 -1.03 16.62 3.19
C ALA A 24 0.14 15.64 2.98
N ASP A 25 0.96 15.49 4.01
CA ASP A 25 1.87 14.34 4.09
C ASP A 25 1.06 13.04 4.20
N MET A 26 0.99 12.30 3.09
CA MET A 26 0.23 11.07 3.01
C MET A 26 0.67 10.04 4.05
N LEU A 27 1.97 9.94 4.35
CA LEU A 27 2.47 9.00 5.36
C LEU A 27 2.02 9.39 6.77
N GLY A 28 1.96 10.68 7.05
CA GLY A 28 1.40 11.21 8.31
C GLY A 28 -0.09 10.91 8.44
N VAL A 29 -0.85 11.09 7.36
CA VAL A 29 -2.29 10.76 7.32
C VAL A 29 -2.50 9.27 7.55
N ILE A 30 -1.78 8.40 6.85
CA ILE A 30 -1.89 6.93 7.00
C ILE A 30 -1.64 6.53 8.46
N ARG A 31 -0.62 7.08 9.11
CA ARG A 31 -0.28 6.72 10.49
C ARG A 31 -1.35 7.09 11.50
N SER A 32 -2.15 8.11 11.23
CA SER A 32 -3.25 8.57 12.09
C SER A 32 -4.63 8.03 11.69
N THR A 33 -4.69 7.17 10.67
CA THR A 33 -5.95 6.63 10.14
C THR A 33 -6.28 5.30 10.82
N ASP A 34 -7.47 5.16 11.38
CA ASP A 34 -7.94 3.94 12.04
C ASP A 34 -8.53 2.94 11.05
N VAL A 35 -9.15 3.41 9.98
CA VAL A 35 -9.70 2.57 8.90
C VAL A 35 -9.49 3.26 7.55
N LEU A 36 -9.03 2.50 6.57
CA LEU A 36 -8.91 2.97 5.20
C LEU A 36 -10.11 2.50 4.38
N VAL A 37 -10.78 3.42 3.70
CA VAL A 37 -11.77 3.11 2.65
C VAL A 37 -11.17 3.56 1.32
N ALA A 38 -10.87 2.64 0.42
CA ALA A 38 -10.19 2.94 -0.84
C ALA A 38 -10.64 2.00 -1.98
N ASP A 39 -10.26 2.34 -3.18
CA ASP A 39 -10.26 1.41 -4.31
C ASP A 39 -8.96 0.58 -4.34
N VAL A 40 -8.81 -0.27 -5.37
CA VAL A 40 -7.57 -1.01 -5.61
C VAL A 40 -6.51 -0.04 -6.11
N SER A 41 -5.58 0.32 -5.23
CA SER A 41 -4.51 1.28 -5.52
C SER A 41 -3.26 0.99 -4.69
N SER A 42 -2.14 1.63 -5.03
CA SER A 42 -0.88 1.53 -4.26
C SER A 42 -1.02 2.03 -2.83
N VAL A 43 -1.90 3.01 -2.59
CA VAL A 43 -2.17 3.55 -1.23
C VAL A 43 -2.65 2.45 -0.28
N THR A 44 -3.41 1.47 -0.79
CA THR A 44 -3.87 0.33 0.00
C THR A 44 -2.71 -0.54 0.47
N LEU A 45 -1.67 -0.72 -0.36
CA LEU A 45 -0.45 -1.44 0.01
C LEU A 45 0.40 -0.64 1.01
N ASP A 46 0.51 0.67 0.84
CA ASP A 46 1.20 1.53 1.79
C ASP A 46 0.53 1.48 3.16
N PHE A 47 -0.81 1.50 3.19
CA PHE A 47 -1.58 1.34 4.41
C PHE A 47 -1.37 -0.03 5.06
N LEU A 48 -1.43 -1.10 4.28
CA LEU A 48 -1.16 -2.47 4.75
C LEU A 48 0.24 -2.58 5.39
N TYR A 49 1.24 -1.93 4.78
CA TYR A 49 2.60 -1.93 5.30
C TYR A 49 2.73 -1.18 6.63
N LEU A 50 2.17 0.02 6.70
CA LEU A 50 2.32 0.92 7.84
C LEU A 50 1.35 0.65 8.99
N ARG A 51 0.17 0.12 8.68
CA ARG A 51 -0.95 -0.09 9.61
C ARG A 51 -1.58 -1.49 9.46
N PRO A 52 -0.80 -2.59 9.55
CA PRO A 52 -1.32 -3.95 9.31
C PRO A 52 -2.44 -4.36 10.28
N GLY A 53 -2.46 -3.75 11.47
CA GLY A 53 -3.49 -3.97 12.48
C GLY A 53 -4.77 -3.14 12.30
N SER A 54 -4.85 -2.29 11.27
CA SER A 54 -6.04 -1.45 11.03
C SER A 54 -6.87 -1.98 9.87
N PRO A 55 -8.20 -1.93 9.95
CA PRO A 55 -9.08 -2.43 8.91
C PRO A 55 -8.93 -1.69 7.58
N ILE A 56 -9.14 -2.45 6.49
CA ILE A 56 -9.20 -1.93 5.13
C ILE A 56 -10.55 -2.31 4.54
N VAL A 57 -11.24 -1.35 3.95
CA VAL A 57 -12.47 -1.53 3.18
C VAL A 57 -12.16 -1.19 1.72
N LEU A 58 -12.24 -2.18 0.84
CA LEU A 58 -12.08 -1.98 -0.60
C LEU A 58 -13.43 -1.74 -1.27
N THR A 59 -13.48 -0.77 -2.17
CA THR A 59 -14.66 -0.52 -3.00
C THR A 59 -14.57 -1.30 -4.31
N ASP A 60 -15.56 -2.14 -4.60
CA ASP A 60 -15.68 -2.85 -5.87
C ASP A 60 -16.77 -2.23 -6.74
N ARG A 61 -16.35 -1.38 -7.68
CA ARG A 61 -17.28 -0.69 -8.59
C ARG A 61 -17.94 -1.61 -9.61
N ARG A 62 -17.41 -2.80 -9.84
CA ARG A 62 -17.91 -3.77 -10.83
C ARG A 62 -18.84 -4.79 -10.21
N SER A 63 -18.88 -4.87 -8.88
CA SER A 63 -19.58 -5.91 -8.13
C SER A 63 -19.19 -7.32 -8.60
N ASP A 64 -17.90 -7.51 -8.91
CA ASP A 64 -17.31 -8.78 -9.35
C ASP A 64 -16.17 -9.19 -8.42
N ARG A 65 -16.54 -9.85 -7.34
CA ARG A 65 -15.60 -10.32 -6.32
C ARG A 65 -14.52 -11.24 -6.89
N ALA A 66 -14.84 -12.04 -7.90
CA ALA A 66 -13.87 -12.98 -8.49
C ALA A 66 -12.79 -12.21 -9.28
N ALA A 67 -13.20 -11.25 -10.10
CA ALA A 67 -12.26 -10.38 -10.82
C ALA A 67 -11.44 -9.53 -9.84
N LEU A 68 -12.05 -9.01 -8.78
CA LEU A 68 -11.36 -8.24 -7.75
C LEU A 68 -10.23 -9.06 -7.09
N LEU A 69 -10.48 -10.32 -6.73
CA LEU A 69 -9.49 -11.21 -6.12
C LEU A 69 -8.35 -11.57 -7.08
N GLN A 70 -8.62 -11.67 -8.38
CA GLN A 70 -7.58 -11.88 -9.39
C GLN A 70 -6.68 -10.66 -9.57
N GLU A 71 -7.23 -9.47 -9.55
CA GLU A 71 -6.48 -8.22 -9.70
C GLU A 71 -5.73 -7.84 -8.42
N SER A 72 -6.33 -8.10 -7.28
CA SER A 72 -5.77 -7.75 -5.97
C SER A 72 -5.98 -8.88 -4.96
N PRO A 73 -5.00 -9.77 -4.78
CA PRO A 73 -5.05 -10.79 -3.74
C PRO A 73 -5.32 -10.24 -2.34
N LEU A 74 -4.91 -8.98 -2.09
CA LEU A 74 -5.20 -8.26 -0.85
C LEU A 74 -6.70 -8.20 -0.53
N ALA A 75 -7.57 -8.22 -1.54
CA ALA A 75 -9.02 -8.22 -1.33
C ALA A 75 -9.52 -9.41 -0.49
N ALA A 76 -8.77 -10.51 -0.40
CA ALA A 76 -9.09 -11.63 0.48
C ALA A 76 -8.94 -11.28 1.98
N ALA A 77 -8.17 -10.25 2.30
CA ALA A 77 -7.86 -9.79 3.65
C ALA A 77 -8.50 -8.43 3.99
N THR A 78 -9.50 -8.02 3.22
CA THR A 78 -10.20 -6.73 3.36
C THR A 78 -11.70 -6.92 3.35
N PHE A 79 -12.41 -6.00 4.01
CA PHE A 79 -13.85 -5.87 3.81
C PHE A 79 -14.08 -5.29 2.41
N VAL A 80 -15.10 -5.78 1.70
CA VAL A 80 -15.38 -5.30 0.34
C VAL A 80 -16.79 -4.76 0.30
N VAL A 81 -16.90 -3.54 -0.22
CA VAL A 81 -18.19 -2.88 -0.46
C VAL A 81 -18.38 -2.64 -1.95
N ASP A 82 -19.60 -2.85 -2.41
CA ASP A 82 -20.02 -2.62 -3.79
C ASP A 82 -21.36 -1.87 -3.85
N ALA A 83 -21.95 -1.76 -5.01
CA ALA A 83 -23.22 -1.06 -5.20
C ALA A 83 -24.39 -1.66 -4.39
N ALA A 84 -24.32 -2.95 -4.04
CA ALA A 84 -25.39 -3.63 -3.31
C ALA A 84 -25.34 -3.36 -1.81
N ASN A 85 -24.14 -3.19 -1.22
CA ASN A 85 -23.95 -3.10 0.24
C ASN A 85 -23.32 -1.79 0.72
N ILE A 86 -22.94 -0.86 -0.18
CA ILE A 86 -22.32 0.42 0.22
C ILE A 86 -23.21 1.23 1.18
N GLY A 87 -24.52 1.07 1.09
CA GLY A 87 -25.48 1.73 1.99
C GLY A 87 -25.34 1.31 3.46
N ASP A 88 -24.87 0.10 3.70
CA ASP A 88 -24.72 -0.47 5.04
C ASP A 88 -23.37 -0.09 5.69
N LEU A 89 -22.42 0.44 4.90
CA LEU A 89 -21.05 0.75 5.37
C LEU A 89 -21.06 1.61 6.64
N ARG A 90 -21.93 2.61 6.73
CA ARG A 90 -22.02 3.47 7.92
C ARG A 90 -22.37 2.70 9.19
N THR A 91 -23.22 1.69 9.07
CA THR A 91 -23.64 0.82 10.18
C THR A 91 -22.56 -0.22 10.50
N ASP A 92 -21.86 -0.71 9.48
CA ASP A 92 -20.84 -1.74 9.62
C ASP A 92 -19.50 -1.22 10.13
N LEU A 93 -19.13 0.03 9.84
CA LEU A 93 -17.84 0.59 10.24
C LEU A 93 -17.53 0.45 11.74
N PRO A 94 -18.42 0.76 12.69
CA PRO A 94 -18.13 0.57 14.11
C PRO A 94 -17.78 -0.90 14.43
N ARG A 95 -18.56 -1.85 13.88
CA ARG A 95 -18.31 -3.28 14.06
C ARG A 95 -16.96 -3.71 13.45
N ILE A 96 -16.64 -3.22 12.26
CA ILE A 96 -15.37 -3.49 11.57
C ILE A 96 -14.17 -3.01 12.41
N ILE A 97 -14.30 -1.86 13.05
CA ILE A 97 -13.24 -1.30 13.90
C ILE A 97 -13.11 -2.08 15.22
N GLU A 98 -14.23 -2.43 15.85
CA GLU A 98 -14.26 -3.09 17.16
C GLU A 98 -13.93 -4.58 17.09
N SER A 99 -14.34 -5.25 16.00
CA SER A 99 -14.26 -6.72 15.85
C SER A 99 -13.66 -7.07 14.50
N ASP A 100 -12.39 -6.69 14.30
CA ASP A 100 -11.67 -6.88 13.06
C ASP A 100 -11.31 -8.36 12.82
N GLU A 101 -12.22 -9.10 12.24
CA GLU A 101 -12.09 -10.53 11.94
C GLU A 101 -11.02 -10.85 10.88
N LEU A 102 -10.55 -9.85 10.11
CA LEU A 102 -9.57 -10.02 9.03
C LEU A 102 -8.14 -9.59 9.43
N ALA A 103 -7.90 -9.29 10.70
CA ALA A 103 -6.59 -8.82 11.17
C ALA A 103 -5.47 -9.84 10.89
N GLU A 104 -5.72 -11.13 11.13
CA GLU A 104 -4.74 -12.19 10.85
C GLU A 104 -4.51 -12.40 9.35
N ASP A 105 -5.55 -12.29 8.54
CA ASP A 105 -5.45 -12.37 7.08
C ASP A 105 -4.61 -11.22 6.54
N ARG A 106 -4.79 -10.01 7.07
CA ARG A 106 -3.94 -8.86 6.70
C ARG A 106 -2.49 -9.04 7.13
N ALA A 107 -2.24 -9.60 8.29
CA ALA A 107 -0.87 -9.90 8.72
C ALA A 107 -0.20 -10.91 7.76
N ARG A 108 -0.92 -11.95 7.33
CA ARG A 108 -0.43 -12.89 6.31
C ARG A 108 -0.18 -12.20 4.98
N MET A 109 -1.11 -11.35 4.54
CA MET A 109 -1.00 -10.62 3.28
C MET A 109 0.14 -9.59 3.30
N ARG A 110 0.38 -8.92 4.44
CA ARG A 110 1.55 -8.06 4.62
C ARG A 110 2.85 -8.83 4.41
N ASN A 111 2.97 -10.01 5.00
CA ASN A 111 4.14 -10.86 4.82
C ASN A 111 4.30 -11.35 3.37
N HIS A 112 3.20 -11.61 2.68
CA HIS A 112 3.21 -11.99 1.26
C HIS A 112 3.78 -10.87 0.37
N TYR A 113 3.39 -9.60 0.60
CA TYR A 113 3.84 -8.47 -0.22
C TYR A 113 5.20 -7.91 0.18
N PHE A 114 5.53 -7.96 1.48
CA PHE A 114 6.67 -7.23 2.03
C PHE A 114 7.68 -8.12 2.77
N ASP A 115 7.50 -9.45 2.71
CA ASP A 115 8.29 -10.39 3.50
C ASP A 115 8.19 -10.14 5.02
N HIS A 116 8.99 -10.84 5.80
CA HIS A 116 9.07 -10.70 7.27
C HIS A 116 10.02 -9.57 7.69
N LEU A 117 10.20 -8.56 6.83
CA LEU A 117 11.13 -7.47 7.07
C LEU A 117 10.67 -6.57 8.23
N ALA A 118 11.58 -6.29 9.12
CA ALA A 118 11.38 -5.26 10.13
C ALA A 118 11.35 -3.86 9.50
N PRO A 119 10.75 -2.85 10.14
CA PRO A 119 10.78 -1.48 9.67
C PRO A 119 12.22 -1.00 9.42
N GLY A 120 12.48 -0.49 8.21
CA GLY A 120 13.81 -0.02 7.79
C GLY A 120 14.75 -1.09 7.23
N GLU A 121 14.48 -2.36 7.45
CA GLU A 121 15.35 -3.46 6.97
C GLU A 121 15.37 -3.55 5.44
N SER A 122 14.27 -3.24 4.76
CA SER A 122 14.21 -3.20 3.29
C SER A 122 15.21 -2.18 2.70
N THR A 123 15.35 -1.03 3.35
CA THR A 123 16.32 0.01 2.94
C THR A 123 17.73 -0.49 3.07
N GLN A 124 18.07 -1.15 4.18
CA GLN A 124 19.41 -1.72 4.39
C GLN A 124 19.71 -2.79 3.34
N ARG A 125 18.79 -3.74 3.12
CA ARG A 125 18.96 -4.79 2.09
C ARG A 125 19.11 -4.23 0.68
N PHE A 126 18.36 -3.16 0.36
CA PHE A 126 18.51 -2.46 -0.91
C PHE A 126 19.92 -1.90 -1.09
N TRP A 127 20.43 -1.19 -0.09
CA TRP A 127 21.79 -0.62 -0.13
C TRP A 127 22.86 -1.69 -0.21
N ASP A 128 22.77 -2.74 0.59
CA ASP A 128 23.72 -3.84 0.57
C ASP A 128 23.78 -4.52 -0.80
N ARG A 129 22.60 -4.74 -1.42
CA ARG A 129 22.52 -5.32 -2.76
C ARG A 129 23.05 -4.37 -3.83
N LEU A 130 22.69 -3.09 -3.76
CA LEU A 130 23.19 -2.09 -4.71
C LEU A 130 24.72 -1.99 -4.70
N ILE A 131 25.32 -1.91 -3.52
CA ILE A 131 26.78 -1.86 -3.36
C ILE A 131 27.41 -3.13 -3.94
N ALA A 132 26.87 -4.30 -3.62
CA ALA A 132 27.40 -5.57 -4.15
C ALA A 132 27.32 -5.65 -5.68
N GLU A 133 26.26 -5.15 -6.30
CA GLU A 133 26.13 -5.10 -7.76
C GLU A 133 27.10 -4.08 -8.39
N MET A 134 27.30 -2.94 -7.76
CA MET A 134 28.27 -1.94 -8.21
C MET A 134 29.69 -2.51 -8.18
N ASP A 135 30.07 -3.16 -7.08
CA ASP A 135 31.38 -3.80 -6.95
C ASP A 135 31.61 -4.90 -7.99
N ALA A 136 30.61 -5.75 -8.22
CA ALA A 136 30.65 -6.78 -9.24
C ALA A 136 30.80 -6.20 -10.65
N HIS A 137 30.09 -5.11 -10.93
CA HIS A 137 30.19 -4.40 -12.22
C HIS A 137 31.59 -3.80 -12.42
N ASP A 138 32.14 -3.16 -11.41
CA ASP A 138 33.49 -2.58 -11.48
C ASP A 138 34.56 -3.64 -11.70
N ILE A 139 34.46 -4.80 -11.07
CA ILE A 139 35.32 -5.95 -11.29
C ILE A 139 35.25 -6.39 -12.75
N ALA A 140 34.03 -6.58 -13.28
CA ALA A 140 33.80 -6.99 -14.66
C ALA A 140 34.39 -6.00 -15.67
N LEU A 141 34.24 -4.69 -15.42
CA LEU A 141 34.84 -3.64 -16.27
C LEU A 141 36.36 -3.68 -16.27
N ARG A 142 36.99 -3.90 -15.10
CA ARG A 142 38.47 -4.04 -14.98
C ARG A 142 38.97 -5.26 -15.74
N ASP A 143 38.25 -6.38 -15.66
CA ASP A 143 38.64 -7.61 -16.37
C ASP A 143 38.49 -7.45 -17.89
N LEU A 144 37.44 -6.80 -18.37
CA LEU A 144 37.29 -6.45 -19.79
C LEU A 144 38.41 -5.53 -20.27
N SER A 145 38.80 -4.56 -19.47
CA SER A 145 39.91 -3.65 -19.81
C SER A 145 41.24 -4.39 -19.91
N ARG A 146 41.49 -5.35 -19.01
CA ARG A 146 42.68 -6.22 -19.06
C ARG A 146 42.73 -7.09 -20.31
N VAL A 147 41.61 -7.69 -20.67
CA VAL A 147 41.46 -8.51 -21.89
C VAL A 147 41.77 -7.66 -23.14
N ARG A 148 41.19 -6.47 -23.25
CA ARG A 148 41.44 -5.53 -24.36
C ARG A 148 42.90 -5.16 -24.49
N THR A 149 43.60 -4.93 -23.36
CA THR A 149 45.02 -4.63 -23.36
C THR A 149 45.86 -5.82 -23.84
N LEU A 150 45.49 -7.05 -23.50
CA LEU A 150 46.18 -8.27 -23.90
C LEU A 150 45.95 -8.66 -25.36
N THR A 151 44.77 -8.33 -25.92
CA THR A 151 44.42 -8.63 -27.31
C THR A 151 44.86 -7.56 -28.32
N GLY A 152 45.44 -6.45 -27.86
CA GLY A 152 45.97 -5.40 -28.73
C GLY A 152 44.91 -4.55 -29.42
N GLU A 153 43.63 -4.61 -28.97
CA GLU A 153 42.52 -3.80 -29.50
C GLU A 153 42.45 -2.40 -28.85
N ALA A 154 43.57 -1.81 -28.55
CA ALA A 154 43.62 -0.43 -28.08
C ALA A 154 43.90 0.48 -29.30
N GLN A 155 42.84 1.04 -29.87
CA GLN A 155 42.86 2.29 -30.63
C GLN A 155 41.86 3.27 -30.04
#